data_15cb7e0f648cc99b03373ac07dbfb42f
#
_entry.id   15cb7e0f648cc99b03373ac07dbfb42f
#
_cell.length_a   1.000
_cell.length_b   1.000
_cell.length_c   1.000
_cell.angle_alpha   90.00
_cell.angle_beta   90.00
_cell.angle_gamma   90.00
#
_symmetry.space_group_name_H-M   'P 1'
#
loop_
_entity.id
_entity.type
_entity.pdbx_description
1 polymer ?
#
loop_
_entity_poly.entity_id
_entity_poly.type
_entity_poly.pdbx_seq_one_letter_code
_entity_poly.pdbx_strand_id
1 'polypeptide(L)'
;MKSFVVASTAVAAMTLASAPALAWEPTKPVEIVVAAGAGGASDQMARMIQAAIQKHNLMKQPMVVSLKGGASGAEALMYMKSSEGDANKVLIAYSLIYMLPLSAKIPFNWRDLTPVAVVAMDQFVL
;
A
#
# COMPACT_ATOMS: atom_id res chain seq x y z
N MET A 1 -36.90 -5.98 43.30
CA MET A 1 -35.44 -5.78 43.47
C MET A 1 -34.58 -6.66 42.55
N LYS A 2 -35.05 -7.77 42.01
CA LYS A 2 -34.24 -8.66 41.10
C LYS A 2 -34.08 -8.12 39.67
N SER A 3 -35.01 -7.29 39.18
CA SER A 3 -34.95 -6.76 37.77
C SER A 3 -33.96 -5.62 37.59
N PHE A 4 -33.59 -4.87 38.62
CA PHE A 4 -32.61 -3.77 38.53
C PHE A 4 -31.15 -4.26 38.42
N VAL A 5 -30.84 -5.42 39.00
CA VAL A 5 -29.46 -5.96 38.97
C VAL A 5 -29.09 -6.47 37.60
N VAL A 6 -30.06 -7.05 36.85
CA VAL A 6 -29.82 -7.57 35.49
C VAL A 6 -29.57 -6.45 34.47
N ALA A 7 -30.26 -5.30 34.62
CA ALA A 7 -30.09 -4.14 33.75
C ALA A 7 -28.70 -3.49 33.91
N SER A 8 -28.18 -3.43 35.14
CA SER A 8 -26.86 -2.85 35.43
C SER A 8 -25.70 -3.67 34.88
N THR A 9 -25.81 -4.99 34.85
CA THR A 9 -24.79 -5.87 34.29
C THR A 9 -24.74 -5.81 32.76
N ALA A 10 -25.87 -5.60 32.09
CA ALA A 10 -25.92 -5.48 30.62
C ALA A 10 -25.26 -4.18 30.12
N VAL A 11 -25.41 -3.08 30.83
CA VAL A 11 -24.78 -1.79 30.49
C VAL A 11 -23.26 -1.83 30.70
N ALA A 12 -22.78 -2.49 31.75
CA ALA A 12 -21.35 -2.65 32.02
C ALA A 12 -20.63 -3.51 30.96
N ALA A 13 -21.33 -4.49 30.36
CA ALA A 13 -20.77 -5.33 29.31
C ALA A 13 -20.61 -4.61 27.96
N MET A 14 -21.44 -3.60 27.66
CA MET A 14 -21.35 -2.81 26.41
C MET A 14 -20.21 -1.80 26.40
N THR A 15 -19.71 -1.36 27.55
CA THR A 15 -18.60 -0.40 27.63
C THR A 15 -17.21 -1.03 27.41
N LEU A 16 -17.08 -2.34 27.53
CA LEU A 16 -15.81 -3.05 27.31
C LEU A 16 -15.51 -3.35 25.83
N ALA A 17 -16.46 -3.13 24.92
CA ALA A 17 -16.31 -3.48 23.50
C ALA A 17 -15.64 -2.39 22.64
N SER A 18 -15.34 -1.22 23.19
CA SER A 18 -14.66 -0.13 22.46
C SER A 18 -13.15 -0.10 22.75
N ALA A 19 -12.46 -1.22 22.52
CA ALA A 19 -11.01 -1.15 22.43
C ALA A 19 -10.65 -0.25 21.25
N PRO A 20 -9.81 0.80 21.43
CA PRO A 20 -9.35 1.58 20.29
C PRO A 20 -8.63 0.66 19.33
N ALA A 21 -9.10 0.57 18.08
CA ALA A 21 -8.36 -0.10 17.04
C ALA A 21 -7.06 0.69 16.86
N LEU A 22 -5.94 0.16 17.33
CA LEU A 22 -4.63 0.74 17.07
C LEU A 22 -4.39 0.61 15.57
N ALA A 23 -4.50 1.74 14.86
CA ALA A 23 -4.12 1.79 13.46
C ALA A 23 -2.65 1.41 13.33
N TRP A 24 -2.33 0.59 12.33
CA TRP A 24 -0.94 0.25 12.04
C TRP A 24 -0.15 1.52 11.72
N GLU A 25 0.99 1.70 12.36
CA GLU A 25 1.91 2.80 12.13
C GLU A 25 3.27 2.23 11.72
N PRO A 26 3.89 2.68 10.63
CA PRO A 26 5.24 2.23 10.25
C PRO A 26 6.26 2.53 11.34
N THR A 27 7.12 1.57 11.64
CA THR A 27 8.24 1.73 12.59
C THR A 27 9.57 2.03 11.89
N LYS A 28 9.62 1.89 10.58
CA LYS A 28 10.76 2.20 9.70
C LYS A 28 10.27 2.94 8.45
N PRO A 29 11.16 3.57 7.66
CA PRO A 29 10.80 4.24 6.41
C PRO A 29 9.98 3.33 5.49
N VAL A 30 8.95 3.91 4.86
CA VAL A 30 8.12 3.20 3.86
C VAL A 30 8.70 3.48 2.48
N GLU A 31 9.00 2.42 1.74
CA GLU A 31 9.51 2.49 0.37
C GLU A 31 8.34 2.44 -0.62
N ILE A 32 8.21 3.47 -1.45
CA ILE A 32 7.28 3.46 -2.59
C ILE A 32 8.07 3.09 -3.85
N VAL A 33 7.86 1.89 -4.33
CA VAL A 33 8.55 1.31 -5.48
C VAL A 33 7.85 1.72 -6.77
N VAL A 34 8.61 2.18 -7.75
CA VAL A 34 8.11 2.61 -9.05
C VAL A 34 8.76 1.78 -10.14
N ALA A 35 7.96 1.07 -10.93
CA ALA A 35 8.41 0.21 -12.03
C ALA A 35 8.70 1.02 -13.32
N ALA A 36 9.28 2.22 -13.18
CA ALA A 36 9.56 3.14 -14.28
C ALA A 36 10.82 3.95 -14.01
N GLY A 37 11.27 4.65 -15.03
CA GLY A 37 12.37 5.63 -14.92
C GLY A 37 11.91 6.95 -14.31
N ALA A 38 12.90 7.80 -13.98
CA ALA A 38 12.67 9.12 -13.42
C ALA A 38 11.89 10.04 -14.38
N GLY A 39 11.02 10.89 -13.83
CA GLY A 39 10.25 11.88 -14.58
C GLY A 39 9.01 11.37 -15.28
N GLY A 40 8.76 10.06 -15.31
CA GLY A 40 7.53 9.47 -15.84
C GLY A 40 6.32 9.70 -14.93
N ALA A 41 5.11 9.42 -15.43
CA ALA A 41 3.85 9.63 -14.70
C ALA A 41 3.83 8.92 -13.34
N SER A 42 4.33 7.68 -13.29
CA SER A 42 4.38 6.89 -12.05
C SER A 42 5.37 7.46 -11.03
N ASP A 43 6.52 8.01 -11.48
CA ASP A 43 7.48 8.70 -10.60
C ASP A 43 6.86 9.99 -10.04
N GLN A 44 6.22 10.79 -10.90
CA GLN A 44 5.54 12.01 -10.47
C GLN A 44 4.44 11.72 -9.45
N MET A 45 3.64 10.67 -9.67
CA MET A 45 2.62 10.21 -8.73
C MET A 45 3.22 9.79 -7.39
N ALA A 46 4.28 9.00 -7.40
CA ALA A 46 4.97 8.57 -6.17
C ALA A 46 5.49 9.77 -5.36
N ARG A 47 6.09 10.76 -6.04
CA ARG A 47 6.58 11.99 -5.41
C ARG A 47 5.45 12.88 -4.89
N MET A 48 4.32 12.92 -5.58
CA MET A 48 3.13 13.65 -5.13
C MET A 48 2.58 13.02 -3.84
N ILE A 49 2.49 11.69 -3.78
CA ILE A 49 2.08 10.97 -2.57
C ILE A 49 3.07 11.23 -1.42
N GLN A 50 4.38 11.11 -1.70
CA GLN A 50 5.44 11.41 -0.73
C GLN A 50 5.29 12.83 -0.17
N ALA A 51 5.13 13.82 -1.05
CA ALA A 51 4.98 15.22 -0.66
C ALA A 51 3.72 15.48 0.16
N ALA A 52 2.60 14.85 -0.19
CA ALA A 52 1.35 14.96 0.56
C ALA A 52 1.48 14.37 1.97
N ILE A 53 2.08 13.20 2.10
CA ILE A 53 2.33 12.55 3.40
C ILE A 53 3.22 13.43 4.27
N GLN A 54 4.29 13.99 3.72
CA GLN A 54 5.20 14.87 4.44
C GLN A 54 4.52 16.20 4.82
N LYS A 55 3.82 16.84 3.89
CA LYS A 55 3.14 18.11 4.10
C LYS A 55 2.08 18.05 5.21
N HIS A 56 1.35 16.95 5.28
CA HIS A 56 0.24 16.77 6.21
C HIS A 56 0.60 15.93 7.44
N ASN A 57 1.88 15.54 7.60
CA ASN A 57 2.37 14.70 8.71
C ASN A 57 1.54 13.42 8.90
N LEU A 58 1.20 12.75 7.79
CA LEU A 58 0.32 11.57 7.82
C LEU A 58 1.00 10.30 8.35
N MET A 59 2.33 10.30 8.42
CA MET A 59 3.13 9.21 9.01
C MET A 59 4.28 9.79 9.80
N LYS A 60 4.71 9.07 10.85
CA LYS A 60 5.90 9.44 11.64
C LYS A 60 7.19 9.11 10.91
N GLN A 61 7.17 8.03 10.13
CA GLN A 61 8.33 7.61 9.34
C GLN A 61 8.29 8.24 7.95
N PRO A 62 9.44 8.55 7.35
CA PRO A 62 9.48 9.10 6.01
C PRO A 62 9.07 8.06 4.96
N MET A 63 8.44 8.53 3.89
CA MET A 63 8.27 7.76 2.67
C MET A 63 9.43 8.05 1.71
N VAL A 64 9.99 7.01 1.09
CA VAL A 64 11.12 7.09 0.16
C VAL A 64 10.71 6.53 -1.18
N VAL A 65 10.93 7.30 -2.25
CA VAL A 65 10.68 6.86 -3.63
C VAL A 65 11.87 6.07 -4.15
N SER A 66 11.63 4.85 -4.63
CA SER A 66 12.64 3.94 -5.19
C SER A 66 12.27 3.58 -6.63
N LEU A 67 13.10 4.01 -7.57
CA LEU A 67 12.89 3.76 -9.00
C LEU A 67 13.55 2.43 -9.40
N LYS A 68 12.77 1.50 -9.93
CA LYS A 68 13.19 0.17 -10.38
C LYS A 68 12.64 -0.13 -11.76
N GLY A 69 13.11 0.66 -12.75
CA GLY A 69 12.66 0.58 -14.14
C GLY A 69 13.39 -0.46 -15.00
N GLY A 70 14.34 -1.19 -14.44
CA GLY A 70 15.14 -2.18 -15.17
C GLY A 70 14.28 -3.26 -15.84
N ALA A 71 14.72 -3.72 -17.01
CA ALA A 71 14.03 -4.72 -17.82
C ALA A 71 12.54 -4.39 -18.04
N SER A 72 12.24 -3.16 -18.44
CA SER A 72 10.86 -2.66 -18.65
C SER A 72 9.97 -2.75 -17.40
N GLY A 73 10.55 -2.67 -16.21
CA GLY A 73 9.83 -2.75 -14.92
C GLY A 73 9.81 -4.14 -14.27
N ALA A 74 10.38 -5.16 -14.91
CA ALA A 74 10.49 -6.51 -14.32
C ALA A 74 11.27 -6.49 -12.99
N GLU A 75 12.29 -5.63 -12.89
CA GLU A 75 13.07 -5.44 -11.67
C GLU A 75 12.16 -5.11 -10.48
N ALA A 76 11.24 -4.16 -10.62
CA ALA A 76 10.32 -3.77 -9.56
C ALA A 76 9.42 -4.93 -9.14
N LEU A 77 8.86 -5.67 -10.11
CA LEU A 77 7.97 -6.80 -9.82
C LEU A 77 8.70 -7.92 -9.08
N MET A 78 9.89 -8.26 -9.50
CA MET A 78 10.72 -9.29 -8.85
C MET A 78 11.19 -8.83 -7.47
N TYR A 79 11.53 -7.55 -7.32
CA TYR A 79 11.88 -6.95 -6.03
C TYR A 79 10.71 -7.01 -5.04
N MET A 80 9.50 -6.66 -5.48
CA MET A 80 8.32 -6.76 -4.63
C MET A 80 8.03 -8.21 -4.22
N LYS A 81 8.13 -9.14 -5.16
CA LYS A 81 7.96 -10.57 -4.88
C LYS A 81 8.97 -11.09 -3.85
N SER A 82 10.24 -10.69 -3.95
CA SER A 82 11.28 -11.08 -2.97
C SER A 82 11.10 -10.40 -1.60
N SER A 83 10.23 -9.41 -1.52
CA SER A 83 9.91 -8.66 -0.30
C SER A 83 8.54 -9.02 0.28
N GLU A 84 8.04 -10.21 0.00
CA GLU A 84 6.75 -10.70 0.51
C GLU A 84 6.68 -10.57 2.04
N GLY A 85 5.55 -10.06 2.53
CA GLY A 85 5.33 -9.83 3.96
C GLY A 85 5.94 -8.53 4.52
N ASP A 86 6.72 -7.75 3.75
CA ASP A 86 7.24 -6.46 4.20
C ASP A 86 6.17 -5.36 4.06
N ALA A 87 5.45 -5.07 5.14
CA ALA A 87 4.42 -4.04 5.20
C ALA A 87 4.93 -2.60 4.95
N ASN A 88 6.26 -2.39 4.87
CA ASN A 88 6.85 -1.07 4.60
C ASN A 88 7.20 -0.87 3.12
N LYS A 89 6.71 -1.70 2.22
CA LYS A 89 6.91 -1.56 0.78
C LYS A 89 5.58 -1.48 0.05
N VAL A 90 5.46 -0.48 -0.80
CA VAL A 90 4.27 -0.23 -1.63
C VAL A 90 4.71 -0.07 -3.07
N LEU A 91 4.01 -0.70 -4.01
CA LEU A 91 4.27 -0.57 -5.45
C LEU A 91 3.24 0.36 -6.10
N ILE A 92 3.69 1.31 -6.90
CA ILE A 92 2.82 1.95 -7.89
C ILE A 92 2.62 0.97 -9.04
N ALA A 93 1.47 0.30 -9.03
CA ALA A 93 1.08 -0.70 -10.02
C ALA A 93 0.20 -0.10 -11.12
N TYR A 94 0.37 -0.58 -12.35
CA TYR A 94 -0.46 -0.27 -13.51
C TYR A 94 -0.55 -1.54 -14.39
N SER A 95 -1.03 -1.44 -15.61
CA SER A 95 -1.24 -2.59 -16.52
C SER A 95 -0.02 -3.52 -16.68
N LEU A 96 1.17 -3.03 -16.37
CA LEU A 96 2.42 -3.79 -16.38
C LEU A 96 2.35 -5.09 -15.57
N ILE A 97 1.66 -5.10 -14.43
CA ILE A 97 1.56 -6.30 -13.56
C ILE A 97 0.86 -7.48 -14.23
N TYR A 98 0.05 -7.21 -15.25
CA TYR A 98 -0.64 -8.22 -16.06
C TYR A 98 0.12 -8.53 -17.36
N MET A 99 0.65 -7.50 -18.02
CA MET A 99 1.25 -7.62 -19.33
C MET A 99 2.63 -8.26 -19.30
N LEU A 100 3.47 -7.87 -18.35
CA LEU A 100 4.87 -8.28 -18.32
C LEU A 100 5.07 -9.78 -18.04
N PRO A 101 4.32 -10.42 -17.13
CA PRO A 101 4.41 -11.87 -16.97
C PRO A 101 4.09 -12.66 -18.25
N LEU A 102 3.18 -12.14 -19.07
CA LEU A 102 2.79 -12.79 -20.34
C LEU A 102 3.82 -12.57 -21.44
N SER A 103 4.36 -11.35 -21.56
CA SER A 103 5.28 -10.98 -22.63
C SER A 103 6.72 -11.41 -22.36
N ALA A 104 7.21 -11.25 -21.13
CA ALA A 104 8.58 -11.54 -20.72
C ALA A 104 8.75 -12.86 -19.97
N LYS A 105 7.66 -13.61 -19.74
CA LYS A 105 7.65 -14.90 -19.02
C LYS A 105 8.36 -14.86 -17.68
N ILE A 106 8.26 -13.74 -16.96
CA ILE A 106 8.81 -13.61 -15.60
C ILE A 106 7.97 -14.41 -14.60
N PRO A 107 8.58 -14.99 -13.55
CA PRO A 107 7.88 -15.80 -12.55
C PRO A 107 7.18 -14.89 -11.52
N PHE A 108 6.27 -14.02 -12.00
CA PHE A 108 5.48 -13.10 -11.21
C PHE A 108 4.00 -13.26 -11.55
N ASN A 109 3.15 -13.17 -10.54
CA ASN A 109 1.70 -13.14 -10.69
C ASN A 109 1.17 -11.90 -9.97
N TRP A 110 0.18 -11.22 -10.54
CA TRP A 110 -0.45 -10.07 -9.88
C TRP A 110 -1.05 -10.42 -8.49
N ARG A 111 -1.38 -11.69 -8.26
CA ARG A 111 -1.86 -12.22 -6.97
C ARG A 111 -0.75 -12.31 -5.91
N ASP A 112 0.51 -12.16 -6.30
CA ASP A 112 1.64 -12.03 -5.36
C ASP A 112 1.60 -10.66 -4.63
N LEU A 113 0.68 -9.74 -5.04
CA LEU A 113 0.48 -8.43 -4.44
C LEU A 113 -0.87 -8.33 -3.73
N THR A 114 -0.91 -7.56 -2.65
CA THR A 114 -2.14 -7.17 -1.98
C THR A 114 -2.55 -5.77 -2.43
N PRO A 115 -3.70 -5.59 -3.11
CA PRO A 115 -4.19 -4.28 -3.49
C PRO A 115 -4.48 -3.41 -2.24
N VAL A 116 -4.02 -2.16 -2.26
CA VAL A 116 -4.23 -1.20 -1.16
C VAL A 116 -5.26 -0.15 -1.54
N ALA A 117 -5.07 0.52 -2.67
CA ALA A 117 -5.97 1.58 -3.15
C ALA A 117 -5.81 1.81 -4.66
N VAL A 118 -6.85 2.34 -5.27
CA VAL A 118 -6.80 2.91 -6.62
C VAL A 118 -6.57 4.41 -6.50
N VAL A 119 -5.45 4.90 -7.03
CA VAL A 119 -5.04 6.31 -6.90
C VAL A 119 -5.49 7.13 -8.10
N ALA A 120 -5.48 6.53 -9.31
CA ALA A 120 -5.90 7.17 -10.54
C ALA A 120 -6.45 6.12 -11.52
N MET A 121 -7.31 6.57 -12.42
CA MET A 121 -7.80 5.79 -13.56
C MET A 121 -7.07 6.26 -14.81
N ASP A 122 -6.42 5.33 -15.51
CA ASP A 122 -5.81 5.58 -16.81
C ASP A 122 -6.73 5.03 -17.91
N GLN A 123 -7.16 5.90 -18.80
CA GLN A 123 -8.06 5.53 -19.89
C GLN A 123 -7.30 5.62 -21.21
N PHE A 124 -7.24 4.49 -21.90
CA PHE A 124 -6.73 4.48 -23.26
C PHE A 124 -7.85 4.95 -24.20
N VAL A 125 -7.54 5.96 -25.02
CA VAL A 125 -8.41 6.42 -26.11
C VAL A 125 -7.76 6.01 -27.43
N LEU A 126 -8.59 5.51 -28.34
CA LEU A 126 -8.19 5.15 -29.69
C LEU A 126 -8.41 6.34 -30.62
#